data_2f088d9f50199180ff227d0d64011e72
#
_entry.id   2f088d9f50199180ff227d0d64011e72
#
_cell.length_a   1.000
_cell.length_b   1.000
_cell.length_c   1.000
_cell.angle_alpha   90.00
_cell.angle_beta   90.00
_cell.angle_gamma   90.00
#
_symmetry.space_group_name_H-M   'P 1'
#
loop_
_entity.id
_entity.type
_entity.pdbx_description
1 polymer ?
#
loop_
_entity_poly.entity_id
_entity_poly.type
_entity_poly.pdbx_seq_one_letter_code
_entity_poly.pdbx_strand_id
1 'polypeptide(L)'
;MADIWTGIKEENLDRSVSPGQDFFRFSCGGWLDANPIPNEFSSYGTYDELAELNRKQLKDLIDGIIASNNAPGSDAARIADLYSLVMDTDRRNSEQFGPLKPYRERIALISSIDELLATMIELDSYGVTGYFDVGIGPDLKDSKTNIVGLSQGGLTLGDKEYYVDRDSQTRNIRKAFKNHVIRMLMLAGYDRREARSRMRTIWRIEKRLARASRNNVQLRDPAANYHKMSMAELYEQLPGLDWNSFFERLGMKGVEWVDVGQPEAIMEAIKVLNEEPLQDQKILMEWQLVLL
;
A
#
# COMPACT_ATOMS: atom_id res chain seq x y z
N MET A 1 -27.91 9.15 22.17
CA MET A 1 -26.77 8.27 21.81
C MET A 1 -27.11 6.91 22.39
N ALA A 2 -27.41 5.93 21.56
CA ALA A 2 -27.69 4.58 22.06
C ALA A 2 -26.41 4.01 22.71
N ASP A 3 -26.58 3.36 23.86
CA ASP A 3 -25.50 2.71 24.61
C ASP A 3 -24.91 1.55 23.79
N ILE A 4 -23.98 1.88 22.90
CA ILE A 4 -23.34 0.91 21.99
C ILE A 4 -22.37 -0.02 22.75
N TRP A 5 -21.99 0.31 23.99
CA TRP A 5 -20.90 -0.34 24.73
C TRP A 5 -21.28 -0.80 26.13
N THR A 6 -22.48 -1.31 26.34
CA THR A 6 -22.96 -1.74 27.67
C THR A 6 -22.60 -3.18 28.05
N GLY A 7 -21.52 -3.74 27.53
CA GLY A 7 -21.08 -5.10 27.89
C GLY A 7 -21.82 -6.20 27.10
N ILE A 8 -22.17 -7.30 27.74
CA ILE A 8 -22.86 -8.43 27.10
C ILE A 8 -24.30 -8.03 26.82
N LYS A 9 -24.71 -8.10 25.55
CA LYS A 9 -26.09 -7.89 25.12
C LYS A 9 -26.81 -9.22 25.05
N GLU A 10 -27.96 -9.33 25.72
CA GLU A 10 -28.72 -10.59 25.75
C GLU A 10 -29.22 -11.03 24.37
N GLU A 11 -29.52 -10.06 23.49
CA GLU A 11 -29.95 -10.33 22.12
C GLU A 11 -28.87 -11.01 21.26
N ASN A 12 -27.61 -10.93 21.66
CA ASN A 12 -26.52 -11.59 20.96
C ASN A 12 -26.42 -13.08 21.27
N LEU A 13 -27.08 -13.55 22.37
CA LEU A 13 -27.06 -14.93 22.79
C LEU A 13 -28.07 -15.79 21.99
N ASP A 14 -27.65 -16.98 21.57
CA ASP A 14 -28.53 -18.02 21.06
C ASP A 14 -28.81 -19.04 22.18
N ARG A 15 -29.89 -18.82 22.91
CA ARG A 15 -30.31 -19.70 24.04
C ARG A 15 -30.87 -21.05 23.60
N SER A 16 -31.06 -21.27 22.30
CA SER A 16 -31.48 -22.56 21.74
C SER A 16 -30.37 -23.60 21.76
N VAL A 17 -29.11 -23.14 21.88
CA VAL A 17 -27.91 -23.97 21.90
C VAL A 17 -27.36 -24.09 23.32
N SER A 18 -26.99 -25.30 23.72
CA SER A 18 -26.32 -25.51 25.01
C SER A 18 -24.90 -24.98 24.99
N PRO A 19 -24.47 -24.17 25.98
CA PRO A 19 -23.11 -23.65 26.03
C PRO A 19 -22.02 -24.74 26.14
N GLY A 20 -22.40 -25.93 26.63
CA GLY A 20 -21.49 -27.09 26.69
C GLY A 20 -21.33 -27.83 25.36
N GLN A 21 -22.21 -27.57 24.39
CA GLN A 21 -22.13 -28.16 23.03
C GLN A 21 -21.43 -27.23 22.05
N ASP A 22 -21.86 -25.97 21.98
CA ASP A 22 -21.26 -24.95 21.14
C ASP A 22 -21.32 -23.59 21.84
N PHE A 23 -20.26 -23.27 22.54
CA PHE A 23 -20.17 -22.02 23.29
C PHE A 23 -20.13 -20.79 22.39
N PHE A 24 -19.50 -20.91 21.20
CA PHE A 24 -19.44 -19.81 20.23
C PHE A 24 -20.84 -19.46 19.72
N ARG A 25 -21.59 -20.45 19.27
CA ARG A 25 -22.97 -20.23 18.79
C ARG A 25 -23.87 -19.74 19.93
N PHE A 26 -23.75 -20.30 21.14
CA PHE A 26 -24.49 -19.82 22.31
C PHE A 26 -24.24 -18.33 22.60
N SER A 27 -22.95 -17.90 22.56
CA SER A 27 -22.57 -16.54 22.96
C SER A 27 -22.78 -15.47 21.86
N CYS A 28 -22.72 -15.85 20.57
CA CYS A 28 -22.72 -14.94 19.45
C CYS A 28 -23.83 -15.20 18.44
N GLY A 29 -24.64 -16.25 18.60
CA GLY A 29 -25.59 -16.70 17.59
C GLY A 29 -26.65 -15.69 17.22
N GLY A 30 -27.21 -14.96 18.19
CA GLY A 30 -28.16 -13.90 17.92
C GLY A 30 -27.56 -12.76 17.09
N TRP A 31 -26.33 -12.37 17.40
CA TRP A 31 -25.62 -11.37 16.60
C TRP A 31 -25.35 -11.85 15.17
N LEU A 32 -24.88 -13.10 15.00
CA LEU A 32 -24.61 -13.69 13.68
C LEU A 32 -25.85 -13.73 12.79
N ASP A 33 -27.01 -14.09 13.38
CA ASP A 33 -28.26 -14.17 12.64
C ASP A 33 -28.81 -12.77 12.26
N ALA A 34 -28.56 -11.77 13.11
CA ALA A 34 -28.94 -10.38 12.85
C ALA A 34 -27.99 -9.66 11.87
N ASN A 35 -26.75 -10.14 11.70
CA ASN A 35 -25.72 -9.49 10.91
C ASN A 35 -25.15 -10.44 9.84
N PRO A 36 -25.88 -10.77 8.78
CA PRO A 36 -25.34 -11.55 7.67
C PRO A 36 -24.18 -10.80 7.03
N ILE A 37 -23.19 -11.53 6.52
CA ILE A 37 -22.02 -10.93 5.84
C ILE A 37 -22.50 -10.16 4.61
N PRO A 38 -22.28 -8.82 4.54
CA PRO A 38 -22.63 -8.04 3.36
C PRO A 38 -21.83 -8.50 2.12
N ASN A 39 -22.37 -8.28 0.92
CA ASN A 39 -21.78 -8.78 -0.34
C ASN A 39 -20.37 -8.25 -0.63
N GLU A 40 -20.04 -7.09 -0.10
CA GLU A 40 -18.73 -6.42 -0.25
C GLU A 40 -17.66 -6.96 0.72
N PHE A 41 -18.03 -7.76 1.72
CA PHE A 41 -17.13 -8.30 2.72
C PHE A 41 -16.91 -9.81 2.52
N SER A 42 -15.70 -10.28 2.78
CA SER A 42 -15.38 -11.72 2.86
C SER A 42 -15.62 -12.32 4.24
N SER A 43 -15.64 -11.46 5.26
CA SER A 43 -16.00 -11.75 6.65
C SER A 43 -16.61 -10.51 7.25
N TYR A 44 -17.44 -10.64 8.29
CA TYR A 44 -18.04 -9.51 8.99
C TYR A 44 -18.08 -9.79 10.48
N GLY A 45 -17.67 -8.83 11.28
CA GLY A 45 -17.59 -8.93 12.73
C GLY A 45 -17.77 -7.59 13.41
N THR A 46 -17.65 -7.56 14.73
CA THR A 46 -17.82 -6.32 15.53
C THR A 46 -16.80 -5.23 15.20
N TYR A 47 -15.60 -5.60 14.70
CA TYR A 47 -14.61 -4.62 14.22
C TYR A 47 -15.07 -3.95 12.93
N ASP A 48 -15.72 -4.70 12.04
CA ASP A 48 -16.27 -4.15 10.80
C ASP A 48 -17.45 -3.22 11.08
N GLU A 49 -18.36 -3.63 12.00
CA GLU A 49 -19.46 -2.79 12.49
C GLU A 49 -18.93 -1.47 13.08
N LEU A 50 -17.87 -1.54 13.91
CA LEU A 50 -17.24 -0.34 14.48
C LEU A 50 -16.60 0.53 13.39
N ALA A 51 -15.93 -0.06 12.42
CA ALA A 51 -15.33 0.66 11.32
C ALA A 51 -16.38 1.38 10.45
N GLU A 52 -17.53 0.74 10.18
CA GLU A 52 -18.63 1.36 9.46
C GLU A 52 -19.25 2.51 10.25
N LEU A 53 -19.45 2.32 11.56
CA LEU A 53 -19.92 3.40 12.43
C LEU A 53 -18.97 4.60 12.42
N ASN A 54 -17.67 4.35 12.52
CA ASN A 54 -16.66 5.41 12.44
C ASN A 54 -16.69 6.14 11.08
N ARG A 55 -16.79 5.41 9.97
CA ARG A 55 -16.92 6.01 8.63
C ARG A 55 -18.15 6.91 8.55
N LYS A 56 -19.30 6.45 9.09
CA LYS A 56 -20.50 7.25 9.14
C LYS A 56 -20.32 8.52 9.97
N GLN A 57 -19.77 8.41 11.18
CA GLN A 57 -19.52 9.55 12.05
C GLN A 57 -18.56 10.56 11.41
N LEU A 58 -17.49 10.10 10.75
CA LEU A 58 -16.56 10.94 10.00
C LEU A 58 -17.25 11.64 8.83
N LYS A 59 -18.12 10.90 8.10
CA LYS A 59 -18.89 11.50 7.01
C LYS A 59 -19.82 12.58 7.54
N ASP A 60 -20.57 12.32 8.60
CA ASP A 60 -21.51 13.28 9.22
C ASP A 60 -20.73 14.53 9.70
N LEU A 61 -19.53 14.36 10.25
CA LEU A 61 -18.64 15.46 10.65
C LEU A 61 -18.20 16.30 9.44
N ILE A 62 -17.74 15.64 8.38
CA ILE A 62 -17.29 16.31 7.15
C ILE A 62 -18.46 17.06 6.49
N ASP A 63 -19.63 16.42 6.39
CA ASP A 63 -20.84 17.05 5.85
C ASP A 63 -21.21 18.32 6.67
N GLY A 64 -21.08 18.26 8.00
CA GLY A 64 -21.26 19.43 8.88
C GLY A 64 -20.23 20.54 8.63
N ILE A 65 -18.97 20.18 8.41
CA ILE A 65 -17.90 21.13 8.04
C ILE A 65 -18.22 21.82 6.70
N ILE A 66 -18.62 21.04 5.68
CA ILE A 66 -18.97 21.56 4.34
C ILE A 66 -20.17 22.52 4.41
N ALA A 67 -21.17 22.20 5.23
CA ALA A 67 -22.35 23.04 5.42
C ALA A 67 -22.08 24.32 6.22
N SER A 68 -20.94 24.43 6.87
CA SER A 68 -20.56 25.57 7.72
C SER A 68 -19.88 26.69 6.91
N ASN A 69 -19.98 27.92 7.42
CA ASN A 69 -19.23 29.06 6.86
C ASN A 69 -17.80 29.07 7.43
N ASN A 70 -16.89 28.38 6.74
CA ASN A 70 -15.51 28.19 7.18
C ASN A 70 -14.67 29.42 6.83
N ALA A 71 -13.84 29.87 7.76
CA ALA A 71 -12.90 30.97 7.52
C ALA A 71 -11.85 30.55 6.46
N PRO A 72 -11.55 31.40 5.45
CA PRO A 72 -10.53 31.09 4.44
C PRO A 72 -9.19 30.67 5.07
N GLY A 73 -8.59 29.57 4.61
CA GLY A 73 -7.31 29.06 5.10
C GLY A 73 -7.36 28.30 6.43
N SER A 74 -8.54 28.19 7.08
CA SER A 74 -8.71 27.33 8.25
C SER A 74 -8.62 25.85 7.88
N ASP A 75 -8.36 24.97 8.87
CA ASP A 75 -8.35 23.52 8.65
C ASP A 75 -9.71 23.01 8.18
N ALA A 76 -10.81 23.59 8.70
CA ALA A 76 -12.16 23.28 8.25
C ALA A 76 -12.37 23.62 6.75
N ALA A 77 -11.88 24.78 6.29
CA ALA A 77 -11.94 25.13 4.87
C ALA A 77 -11.12 24.17 4.02
N ARG A 78 -9.90 23.80 4.44
CA ARG A 78 -9.05 22.85 3.72
C ARG A 78 -9.69 21.45 3.61
N ILE A 79 -10.32 20.98 4.69
CA ILE A 79 -11.06 19.70 4.69
C ILE A 79 -12.23 19.77 3.71
N ALA A 80 -13.03 20.85 3.75
CA ALA A 80 -14.16 21.03 2.86
C ALA A 80 -13.73 21.08 1.39
N ASP A 81 -12.67 21.83 1.08
CA ASP A 81 -12.12 21.97 -0.27
C ASP A 81 -11.60 20.62 -0.81
N LEU A 82 -10.80 19.91 0.01
CA LEU A 82 -10.24 18.62 -0.37
C LEU A 82 -11.34 17.57 -0.61
N TYR A 83 -12.30 17.47 0.30
CA TYR A 83 -13.41 16.53 0.17
C TYR A 83 -14.25 16.85 -1.07
N SER A 84 -14.60 18.12 -1.29
CA SER A 84 -15.37 18.55 -2.46
C SER A 84 -14.63 18.25 -3.76
N LEU A 85 -13.31 18.47 -3.80
CA LEU A 85 -12.46 18.14 -4.95
C LEU A 85 -12.45 16.63 -5.25
N VAL A 86 -12.29 15.80 -4.20
CA VAL A 86 -12.27 14.34 -4.35
C VAL A 86 -13.64 13.80 -4.79
N MET A 87 -14.74 14.42 -4.33
CA MET A 87 -16.12 13.99 -4.66
C MET A 87 -16.64 14.55 -5.98
N ASP A 88 -15.92 15.47 -6.63
CA ASP A 88 -16.28 16.01 -7.96
C ASP A 88 -16.03 14.95 -9.05
N THR A 89 -17.02 14.05 -9.19
CA THR A 89 -16.97 12.95 -10.17
C THR A 89 -17.02 13.46 -11.62
N ASP A 90 -17.70 14.55 -11.87
CA ASP A 90 -17.83 15.10 -13.23
C ASP A 90 -16.48 15.65 -13.70
N ARG A 91 -15.79 16.40 -12.84
CA ARG A 91 -14.44 16.88 -13.10
C ARG A 91 -13.48 15.71 -13.30
N ARG A 92 -13.44 14.73 -12.40
CA ARG A 92 -12.56 13.56 -12.52
C ARG A 92 -12.80 12.78 -13.82
N ASN A 93 -14.06 12.60 -14.20
CA ASN A 93 -14.42 11.91 -15.45
C ASN A 93 -14.02 12.70 -16.70
N SER A 94 -14.07 14.04 -16.64
CA SER A 94 -13.65 14.89 -17.76
C SER A 94 -12.13 14.99 -17.89
N GLU A 95 -11.41 15.09 -16.78
CA GLU A 95 -9.95 15.21 -16.73
C GLU A 95 -9.24 13.86 -16.98
N GLN A 96 -9.84 12.74 -16.57
CA GLN A 96 -9.28 11.39 -16.69
C GLN A 96 -7.82 11.32 -16.18
N PHE A 97 -6.88 10.89 -17.02
CA PHE A 97 -5.44 10.85 -16.74
C PHE A 97 -4.70 12.15 -17.12
N GLY A 98 -5.44 13.23 -17.45
CA GLY A 98 -4.86 14.53 -17.78
C GLY A 98 -3.88 15.06 -16.71
N PRO A 99 -4.23 15.06 -15.41
CA PRO A 99 -3.34 15.52 -14.35
C PRO A 99 -2.03 14.73 -14.24
N LEU A 100 -2.00 13.45 -14.64
CA LEU A 100 -0.79 12.63 -14.61
C LEU A 100 0.11 12.82 -15.84
N LYS A 101 -0.37 13.54 -16.88
CA LYS A 101 0.38 13.71 -18.13
C LYS A 101 1.79 14.28 -17.92
N PRO A 102 2.02 15.36 -17.15
CA PRO A 102 3.36 15.91 -16.97
C PRO A 102 4.35 14.88 -16.35
N TYR A 103 3.87 14.10 -15.40
CA TYR A 103 4.69 13.06 -14.75
C TYR A 103 5.00 11.91 -15.71
N ARG A 104 4.03 11.49 -16.53
CA ARG A 104 4.23 10.45 -17.54
C ARG A 104 5.22 10.90 -18.62
N GLU A 105 5.14 12.15 -19.08
CA GLU A 105 6.08 12.74 -20.03
C GLU A 105 7.48 12.79 -19.43
N ARG A 106 7.62 13.15 -18.17
CA ARG A 106 8.90 13.13 -17.45
C ARG A 106 9.47 11.72 -17.35
N ILE A 107 8.67 10.71 -16.97
CA ILE A 107 9.09 9.31 -16.96
C ILE A 107 9.56 8.87 -18.35
N ALA A 108 8.87 9.29 -19.41
CA ALA A 108 9.25 8.97 -20.78
C ALA A 108 10.62 9.52 -21.18
N LEU A 109 11.03 10.66 -20.63
CA LEU A 109 12.32 11.32 -20.91
C LEU A 109 13.51 10.74 -20.11
N ILE A 110 13.29 9.94 -19.08
CA ILE A 110 14.35 9.32 -18.28
C ILE A 110 15.29 8.56 -19.21
N SER A 111 16.61 8.83 -19.09
CA SER A 111 17.65 8.27 -19.94
C SER A 111 18.71 7.45 -19.18
N SER A 112 18.68 7.50 -17.85
CA SER A 112 19.64 6.79 -16.98
C SER A 112 18.99 6.23 -15.72
N ILE A 113 19.66 5.29 -15.05
CA ILE A 113 19.21 4.76 -13.74
C ILE A 113 19.26 5.85 -12.67
N ASP A 114 20.22 6.77 -12.73
CA ASP A 114 20.31 7.88 -11.80
C ASP A 114 19.10 8.83 -11.91
N GLU A 115 18.67 9.15 -13.12
CA GLU A 115 17.45 9.92 -13.36
C GLU A 115 16.19 9.15 -12.94
N LEU A 116 16.18 7.82 -13.13
CA LEU A 116 15.10 6.97 -12.67
C LEU A 116 14.95 7.03 -11.15
N LEU A 117 16.05 6.86 -10.42
CA LEU A 117 16.09 6.95 -8.95
C LEU A 117 15.67 8.33 -8.45
N ALA A 118 16.19 9.40 -9.07
CA ALA A 118 15.81 10.77 -8.72
C ALA A 118 14.31 11.02 -8.90
N THR A 119 13.74 10.54 -10.01
CA THR A 119 12.30 10.65 -10.27
C THR A 119 11.47 9.79 -9.33
N MET A 120 11.94 8.59 -9.00
CA MET A 120 11.27 7.69 -8.04
C MET A 120 11.19 8.34 -6.65
N ILE A 121 12.29 8.89 -6.16
CA ILE A 121 12.35 9.58 -4.86
C ILE A 121 11.41 10.79 -4.82
N GLU A 122 11.33 11.55 -5.90
CA GLU A 122 10.39 12.69 -5.97
C GLU A 122 8.94 12.21 -5.95
N LEU A 123 8.62 11.16 -6.73
CA LEU A 123 7.26 10.61 -6.80
C LEU A 123 6.85 9.92 -5.49
N ASP A 124 7.79 9.43 -4.69
CA ASP A 124 7.52 8.86 -3.37
C ASP A 124 6.81 9.87 -2.44
N SER A 125 7.14 11.15 -2.54
CA SER A 125 6.45 12.21 -1.79
C SER A 125 4.95 12.35 -2.12
N TYR A 126 4.52 11.79 -3.25
CA TYR A 126 3.11 11.72 -3.67
C TYR A 126 2.49 10.33 -3.42
N GLY A 127 3.22 9.41 -2.79
CA GLY A 127 2.76 8.06 -2.50
C GLY A 127 3.03 7.02 -3.60
N VAL A 128 3.85 7.36 -4.60
CA VAL A 128 4.30 6.40 -5.61
C VAL A 128 5.42 5.54 -5.02
N THR A 129 5.12 4.29 -4.71
CA THR A 129 6.08 3.37 -4.10
C THR A 129 7.21 3.00 -5.07
N GLY A 130 8.43 2.82 -4.52
CA GLY A 130 9.58 2.33 -5.29
C GLY A 130 9.67 0.80 -5.35
N TYR A 131 10.90 0.29 -5.38
CA TYR A 131 11.16 -1.17 -5.34
C TYR A 131 11.19 -1.74 -3.93
N PHE A 132 11.36 -0.88 -2.93
CA PHE A 132 11.36 -1.17 -1.49
C PHE A 132 10.92 0.07 -0.74
N ASP A 133 10.51 -0.10 0.50
CA ASP A 133 10.03 1.00 1.32
C ASP A 133 11.16 1.55 2.21
N VAL A 134 11.15 2.87 2.40
CA VAL A 134 12.05 3.60 3.29
C VAL A 134 11.22 4.36 4.30
N GLY A 135 11.59 4.26 5.57
CA GLY A 135 10.90 4.97 6.63
C GLY A 135 11.84 5.40 7.75
N ILE A 136 11.38 6.28 8.62
CA ILE A 136 12.07 6.65 9.85
C ILE A 136 11.15 6.31 11.01
N GLY A 137 11.67 5.59 11.98
CA GLY A 137 10.93 5.20 13.17
C GLY A 137 11.84 4.96 14.37
N PRO A 138 11.25 4.72 15.56
CA PRO A 138 12.03 4.33 16.73
C PRO A 138 12.79 3.02 16.48
N ASP A 139 14.06 3.00 16.89
CA ASP A 139 14.85 1.76 16.90
C ASP A 139 14.19 0.74 17.84
N LEU A 140 13.95 -0.48 17.37
CA LEU A 140 13.28 -1.52 18.15
C LEU A 140 14.04 -1.91 19.42
N LYS A 141 15.36 -1.71 19.48
CA LYS A 141 16.21 -1.98 20.66
C LYS A 141 16.55 -0.75 21.48
N ASP A 142 16.31 0.45 20.93
CA ASP A 142 16.48 1.73 21.65
C ASP A 142 15.39 2.73 21.21
N SER A 143 14.23 2.64 21.80
CA SER A 143 13.06 3.48 21.45
C SER A 143 13.27 4.99 21.67
N LYS A 144 14.39 5.42 22.24
CA LYS A 144 14.76 6.83 22.41
C LYS A 144 15.45 7.40 21.16
N THR A 145 15.88 6.55 20.25
CA THR A 145 16.60 6.90 19.03
C THR A 145 15.75 6.56 17.82
N ASN A 146 15.67 7.45 16.84
CA ASN A 146 15.10 7.12 15.54
C ASN A 146 16.17 6.51 14.63
N ILE A 147 15.76 5.55 13.81
CA ILE A 147 16.61 4.88 12.83
C ILE A 147 15.91 4.88 11.46
N VAL A 148 16.69 4.92 10.39
CA VAL A 148 16.19 4.70 9.04
C VAL A 148 15.92 3.21 8.86
N GLY A 149 14.70 2.87 8.46
CA GLY A 149 14.29 1.50 8.14
C GLY A 149 14.19 1.29 6.64
N LEU A 150 14.69 0.14 6.18
CA LEU A 150 14.50 -0.37 4.82
C LEU A 150 13.66 -1.65 4.91
N SER A 151 12.56 -1.71 4.17
CA SER A 151 11.70 -2.89 4.14
C SER A 151 11.27 -3.26 2.73
N GLN A 152 10.89 -4.53 2.57
CA GLN A 152 10.38 -5.03 1.30
C GLN A 152 9.15 -4.24 0.85
N GLY A 153 9.05 -3.95 -0.46
CA GLY A 153 7.99 -3.16 -1.05
C GLY A 153 7.83 -3.45 -2.55
N GLY A 154 7.21 -2.51 -3.27
CA GLY A 154 7.11 -2.55 -4.73
C GLY A 154 6.14 -3.59 -5.30
N LEU A 155 5.21 -4.11 -4.50
CA LEU A 155 4.22 -5.09 -4.91
C LEU A 155 2.81 -4.49 -4.94
N THR A 156 2.21 -4.35 -6.11
CA THR A 156 0.84 -3.83 -6.24
C THR A 156 -0.20 -4.65 -5.48
N LEU A 157 -0.07 -5.98 -5.44
CA LEU A 157 -0.98 -6.86 -4.68
C LEU A 157 -0.62 -6.95 -3.18
N GLY A 158 0.43 -6.25 -2.73
CA GLY A 158 0.90 -6.24 -1.36
C GLY A 158 1.67 -7.49 -0.97
N ASP A 159 1.03 -8.64 -0.86
CA ASP A 159 1.61 -9.84 -0.28
C ASP A 159 2.26 -10.77 -1.32
N LYS A 160 3.38 -11.38 -0.94
CA LYS A 160 4.11 -12.40 -1.72
C LYS A 160 3.20 -13.52 -2.23
N GLU A 161 2.30 -13.98 -1.37
CA GLU A 161 1.41 -15.11 -1.61
C GLU A 161 0.61 -14.93 -2.89
N TYR A 162 0.13 -13.73 -3.17
CA TYR A 162 -0.62 -13.43 -4.39
C TYR A 162 0.17 -13.68 -5.68
N TYR A 163 1.51 -13.65 -5.62
CA TYR A 163 2.38 -13.87 -6.80
C TYR A 163 2.84 -15.31 -6.95
N VAL A 164 2.97 -16.06 -5.85
CA VAL A 164 3.66 -17.37 -5.85
C VAL A 164 2.75 -18.57 -5.56
N ASP A 165 1.68 -18.40 -4.75
CA ASP A 165 0.82 -19.52 -4.34
C ASP A 165 0.02 -20.09 -5.49
N ARG A 166 -0.31 -21.41 -5.40
CA ARG A 166 -0.89 -22.17 -6.50
C ARG A 166 -2.34 -22.59 -6.31
N ASP A 167 -2.97 -22.18 -5.21
CA ASP A 167 -4.38 -22.42 -4.94
C ASP A 167 -5.30 -21.73 -5.98
N SER A 168 -6.57 -22.13 -6.01
CA SER A 168 -7.53 -21.63 -6.99
C SER A 168 -7.91 -20.17 -6.77
N GLN A 169 -8.02 -19.75 -5.51
CA GLN A 169 -8.40 -18.38 -5.14
C GLN A 169 -7.31 -17.40 -5.60
N THR A 170 -6.06 -17.68 -5.24
CA THR A 170 -4.91 -16.84 -5.64
C THR A 170 -4.74 -16.79 -7.16
N ARG A 171 -4.98 -17.89 -7.88
CA ARG A 171 -5.00 -17.87 -9.37
C ARG A 171 -6.07 -16.94 -9.92
N ASN A 172 -7.26 -16.91 -9.32
CA ASN A 172 -8.34 -16.01 -9.75
C ASN A 172 -7.98 -14.54 -9.48
N ILE A 173 -7.41 -14.22 -8.31
CA ILE A 173 -6.91 -12.88 -7.98
C ILE A 173 -5.87 -12.42 -9.01
N ARG A 174 -4.89 -13.26 -9.33
CA ARG A 174 -3.88 -12.93 -10.37
C ARG A 174 -4.49 -12.67 -11.74
N LYS A 175 -5.51 -13.43 -12.12
CA LYS A 175 -6.22 -13.22 -13.40
C LYS A 175 -6.97 -11.89 -13.38
N ALA A 176 -7.65 -11.58 -12.28
CA ALA A 176 -8.37 -10.33 -12.10
C ALA A 176 -7.40 -9.13 -12.13
N PHE A 177 -6.29 -9.22 -11.40
CA PHE A 177 -5.23 -8.21 -11.39
C PHE A 177 -4.68 -7.92 -12.78
N LYS A 178 -4.24 -8.94 -13.53
CA LYS A 178 -3.73 -8.75 -14.88
C LYS A 178 -4.72 -8.09 -15.82
N ASN A 179 -6.00 -8.44 -15.71
CA ASN A 179 -7.05 -7.81 -16.48
C ASN A 179 -7.28 -6.34 -16.04
N HIS A 180 -7.16 -6.07 -14.74
CA HIS A 180 -7.24 -4.72 -14.19
C HIS A 180 -6.11 -3.84 -14.73
N VAL A 181 -4.85 -4.28 -14.65
CA VAL A 181 -3.68 -3.57 -15.21
C VAL A 181 -3.90 -3.22 -16.69
N ILE A 182 -4.35 -4.20 -17.49
CA ILE A 182 -4.61 -3.96 -18.91
C ILE A 182 -5.68 -2.87 -19.10
N ARG A 183 -6.78 -2.92 -18.34
CA ARG A 183 -7.86 -1.92 -18.44
C ARG A 183 -7.39 -0.52 -18.03
N MET A 184 -6.64 -0.41 -16.94
CA MET A 184 -6.10 0.87 -16.48
C MET A 184 -5.14 1.48 -17.49
N LEU A 185 -4.23 0.68 -18.06
CA LEU A 185 -3.32 1.15 -19.12
C LEU A 185 -4.08 1.56 -20.39
N MET A 186 -5.16 0.87 -20.75
CA MET A 186 -6.00 1.29 -21.87
C MET A 186 -6.71 2.62 -21.58
N LEU A 187 -7.20 2.84 -20.37
CA LEU A 187 -7.75 4.13 -19.95
C LEU A 187 -6.67 5.23 -19.97
N ALA A 188 -5.42 4.89 -19.66
CA ALA A 188 -4.27 5.79 -19.75
C ALA A 188 -3.83 6.08 -21.21
N GLY A 189 -4.52 5.53 -22.21
CA GLY A 189 -4.34 5.84 -23.63
C GLY A 189 -3.54 4.82 -24.45
N TYR A 190 -3.14 3.68 -23.86
CA TYR A 190 -2.45 2.62 -24.61
C TYR A 190 -3.45 1.75 -25.38
N ASP A 191 -3.06 1.31 -26.58
CA ASP A 191 -3.82 0.28 -27.26
C ASP A 191 -3.74 -1.07 -26.48
N ARG A 192 -4.66 -1.98 -26.82
CA ARG A 192 -4.78 -3.26 -26.11
C ARG A 192 -3.54 -4.15 -26.24
N ARG A 193 -2.81 -4.07 -27.35
CA ARG A 193 -1.59 -4.87 -27.58
C ARG A 193 -0.46 -4.36 -26.71
N GLU A 194 -0.28 -3.05 -26.68
CA GLU A 194 0.72 -2.39 -25.85
C GLU A 194 0.41 -2.55 -24.37
N ALA A 195 -0.84 -2.33 -23.93
CA ALA A 195 -1.27 -2.54 -22.55
C ALA A 195 -0.99 -3.98 -22.07
N ARG A 196 -1.22 -4.98 -22.91
CA ARG A 196 -0.85 -6.38 -22.60
C ARG A 196 0.65 -6.61 -22.51
N SER A 197 1.44 -5.95 -23.33
CA SER A 197 2.91 -6.04 -23.27
C SER A 197 3.42 -5.43 -21.97
N ARG A 198 2.98 -4.22 -21.63
CA ARG A 198 3.32 -3.52 -20.39
C ARG A 198 2.90 -4.31 -19.15
N MET A 199 1.70 -4.86 -19.13
CA MET A 199 1.24 -5.74 -18.05
C MET A 199 2.17 -6.94 -17.84
N ARG A 200 2.70 -7.56 -18.92
CA ARG A 200 3.66 -8.67 -18.77
C ARG A 200 4.97 -8.23 -18.14
N THR A 201 5.46 -7.04 -18.49
CA THR A 201 6.66 -6.44 -17.88
C THR A 201 6.42 -6.16 -16.38
N ILE A 202 5.34 -5.48 -16.02
CA ILE A 202 4.95 -5.20 -14.64
C ILE A 202 4.88 -6.50 -13.84
N TRP A 203 4.12 -7.47 -14.33
CA TRP A 203 3.97 -8.77 -13.68
C TRP A 203 5.30 -9.51 -13.49
N ARG A 204 6.20 -9.44 -14.46
CA ARG A 204 7.51 -10.10 -14.40
C ARG A 204 8.38 -9.50 -13.31
N ILE A 205 8.46 -8.18 -13.24
CA ILE A 205 9.28 -7.48 -12.26
C ILE A 205 8.70 -7.67 -10.85
N GLU A 206 7.41 -7.39 -10.65
CA GLU A 206 6.79 -7.58 -9.33
C GLU A 206 6.87 -9.03 -8.84
N LYS A 207 6.70 -9.99 -9.74
CA LYS A 207 6.86 -11.42 -9.37
C LYS A 207 8.31 -11.76 -9.01
N ARG A 208 9.31 -11.08 -9.60
CA ARG A 208 10.71 -11.22 -9.24
C ARG A 208 10.94 -10.71 -7.81
N LEU A 209 10.47 -9.53 -7.49
CA LEU A 209 10.51 -8.96 -6.14
C LEU A 209 9.77 -9.84 -5.12
N ALA A 210 8.56 -10.26 -5.43
CA ALA A 210 7.75 -11.10 -4.54
C ALA A 210 8.43 -12.42 -4.17
N ARG A 211 9.22 -13.03 -5.06
CA ARG A 211 9.94 -14.27 -4.76
C ARG A 211 11.00 -14.09 -3.68
N ALA A 212 11.64 -12.93 -3.64
CA ALA A 212 12.63 -12.59 -2.63
C ALA A 212 12.01 -12.05 -1.33
N SER A 213 10.78 -11.59 -1.37
CA SER A 213 10.06 -11.06 -0.20
C SER A 213 9.75 -12.17 0.81
N ARG A 214 9.63 -11.80 2.07
CA ARG A 214 9.10 -12.65 3.16
C ARG A 214 7.59 -12.73 3.09
N ASN A 215 7.04 -13.83 3.57
CA ASN A 215 5.58 -14.00 3.68
C ASN A 215 5.04 -13.35 4.97
N ASN A 216 3.71 -13.22 5.07
CA ASN A 216 3.04 -12.57 6.19
C ASN A 216 3.34 -13.20 7.56
N VAL A 217 3.65 -14.51 7.61
CA VAL A 217 4.02 -15.16 8.86
C VAL A 217 5.44 -14.75 9.27
N GLN A 218 6.38 -14.73 8.32
CA GLN A 218 7.77 -14.33 8.57
C GLN A 218 7.89 -12.84 8.97
N LEU A 219 7.03 -11.97 8.42
CA LEU A 219 6.99 -10.54 8.75
C LEU A 219 6.52 -10.26 10.19
N ARG A 220 5.82 -11.21 10.83
CA ARG A 220 5.34 -11.05 12.21
C ARG A 220 6.40 -11.27 13.28
N ASP A 221 7.58 -11.73 12.94
CA ASP A 221 8.69 -11.92 13.89
C ASP A 221 9.58 -10.66 13.90
N PRO A 222 9.46 -9.77 14.90
CA PRO A 222 10.25 -8.54 14.95
C PRO A 222 11.75 -8.81 15.07
N ALA A 223 12.16 -9.91 15.73
CA ALA A 223 13.57 -10.24 15.90
C ALA A 223 14.21 -10.70 14.59
N ALA A 224 13.47 -11.51 13.82
CA ALA A 224 13.91 -11.95 12.49
C ALA A 224 13.87 -10.85 11.43
N ASN A 225 13.17 -9.74 11.67
CA ASN A 225 13.08 -8.59 10.77
C ASN A 225 13.84 -7.35 11.30
N TYR A 226 14.82 -7.53 12.17
CA TYR A 226 15.66 -6.47 12.68
C TYR A 226 17.14 -6.75 12.40
N HIS A 227 17.73 -5.97 11.51
CA HIS A 227 19.14 -6.08 11.10
C HIS A 227 19.76 -4.70 11.09
N LYS A 228 20.08 -4.17 12.26
CA LYS A 228 20.79 -2.89 12.41
C LYS A 228 22.19 -2.99 11.84
N MET A 229 22.51 -2.12 10.90
CA MET A 229 23.78 -2.07 10.19
C MET A 229 24.33 -0.65 10.19
N SER A 230 25.65 -0.53 10.31
CA SER A 230 26.34 0.70 9.95
C SER A 230 26.31 0.93 8.43
N MET A 231 26.58 2.15 7.98
CA MET A 231 26.68 2.45 6.54
C MET A 231 27.76 1.61 5.84
N ALA A 232 28.87 1.29 6.54
CA ALA A 232 29.91 0.42 5.96
C ALA A 232 29.40 -1.00 5.73
N GLU A 233 28.69 -1.58 6.71
CA GLU A 233 28.08 -2.91 6.58
C GLU A 233 26.96 -2.92 5.53
N LEU A 234 26.20 -1.83 5.41
CA LEU A 234 25.18 -1.69 4.37
C LEU A 234 25.80 -1.76 2.96
N TYR A 235 26.87 -1.05 2.71
CA TYR A 235 27.59 -1.11 1.42
C TYR A 235 28.20 -2.49 1.15
N GLU A 236 28.68 -3.18 2.19
CA GLU A 236 29.24 -4.53 2.06
C GLU A 236 28.15 -5.57 1.76
N GLN A 237 27.04 -5.53 2.51
CA GLN A 237 25.99 -6.55 2.42
C GLN A 237 25.00 -6.30 1.29
N LEU A 238 24.76 -5.04 0.93
CA LEU A 238 23.80 -4.62 -0.10
C LEU A 238 24.46 -3.69 -1.13
N PRO A 239 25.48 -4.20 -1.88
CA PRO A 239 26.18 -3.42 -2.90
C PRO A 239 25.27 -3.14 -4.11
N GLY A 240 25.65 -2.15 -4.93
CA GLY A 240 24.99 -1.85 -6.20
C GLY A 240 24.03 -0.65 -6.15
N LEU A 241 23.94 0.03 -5.00
CA LEU A 241 23.29 1.33 -4.85
C LEU A 241 24.23 2.27 -4.11
N ASP A 242 24.31 3.54 -4.54
CA ASP A 242 24.95 4.60 -3.76
C ASP A 242 24.02 5.05 -2.64
N TRP A 243 24.11 4.39 -1.49
CA TRP A 243 23.27 4.61 -0.33
C TRP A 243 23.37 6.04 0.23
N ASN A 244 24.56 6.64 0.21
CA ASN A 244 24.73 8.02 0.68
C ASN A 244 23.95 8.98 -0.21
N SER A 245 24.15 8.91 -1.52
CA SER A 245 23.42 9.73 -2.48
C SER A 245 21.91 9.47 -2.41
N PHE A 246 21.49 8.21 -2.22
CA PHE A 246 20.10 7.83 -2.09
C PHE A 246 19.44 8.48 -0.86
N PHE A 247 20.04 8.38 0.32
CA PHE A 247 19.53 9.00 1.53
C PHE A 247 19.58 10.53 1.49
N GLU A 248 20.62 11.13 0.93
CA GLU A 248 20.71 12.57 0.76
C GLU A 248 19.59 13.13 -0.12
N ARG A 249 19.21 12.43 -1.19
CA ARG A 249 18.10 12.79 -2.07
C ARG A 249 16.74 12.69 -1.35
N LEU A 250 16.59 11.78 -0.40
CA LEU A 250 15.43 11.70 0.50
C LEU A 250 15.45 12.77 1.61
N GLY A 251 16.46 13.66 1.63
CA GLY A 251 16.63 14.68 2.66
C GLY A 251 17.24 14.17 3.96
N MET A 252 17.70 12.92 4.00
CA MET A 252 18.32 12.28 5.17
C MET A 252 19.83 12.45 5.10
N LYS A 253 20.38 13.42 5.84
CA LYS A 253 21.83 13.66 5.89
C LYS A 253 22.46 13.04 7.12
N GLY A 254 23.68 12.50 6.97
CA GLY A 254 24.46 11.95 8.08
C GLY A 254 23.86 10.68 8.69
N VAL A 255 23.25 9.83 7.86
CA VAL A 255 22.76 8.51 8.29
C VAL A 255 23.98 7.66 8.67
N GLU A 256 24.04 7.22 9.93
CA GLU A 256 25.11 6.35 10.43
C GLU A 256 24.67 4.90 10.55
N TRP A 257 23.39 4.69 10.86
CA TRP A 257 22.79 3.38 11.10
C TRP A 257 21.49 3.23 10.36
N VAL A 258 21.24 2.03 9.86
CA VAL A 258 19.98 1.64 9.22
C VAL A 258 19.49 0.31 9.82
N ASP A 259 18.18 0.11 9.85
CA ASP A 259 17.58 -1.20 10.11
C ASP A 259 17.07 -1.78 8.80
N VAL A 260 17.61 -2.91 8.38
CA VAL A 260 17.20 -3.57 7.13
C VAL A 260 16.30 -4.75 7.48
N GLY A 261 15.00 -4.56 7.35
CA GLY A 261 14.01 -5.58 7.74
C GLY A 261 14.18 -6.90 6.99
N GLN A 262 14.32 -6.84 5.67
CA GLN A 262 14.44 -8.03 4.81
C GLN A 262 15.61 -7.86 3.81
N PRO A 263 16.85 -8.16 4.24
CA PRO A 263 18.04 -7.96 3.41
C PRO A 263 17.99 -8.66 2.05
N GLU A 264 17.40 -9.86 2.00
CA GLU A 264 17.23 -10.63 0.76
C GLU A 264 16.30 -9.95 -0.24
N ALA A 265 15.24 -9.30 0.23
CA ALA A 265 14.31 -8.57 -0.63
C ALA A 265 14.93 -7.25 -1.14
N ILE A 266 15.64 -6.51 -0.27
CA ILE A 266 16.35 -5.29 -0.65
C ILE A 266 17.45 -5.59 -1.68
N MET A 267 18.21 -6.67 -1.47
CA MET A 267 19.22 -7.10 -2.45
C MET A 267 18.60 -7.41 -3.81
N GLU A 268 17.45 -8.10 -3.84
CA GLU A 268 16.78 -8.38 -5.10
C GLU A 268 16.23 -7.11 -5.77
N ALA A 269 15.72 -6.16 -4.98
CA ALA A 269 15.32 -4.85 -5.49
C ALA A 269 16.47 -4.08 -6.14
N ILE A 270 17.66 -4.09 -5.53
CA ILE A 270 18.89 -3.51 -6.10
C ILE A 270 19.28 -4.24 -7.39
N LYS A 271 19.18 -5.57 -7.44
CA LYS A 271 19.44 -6.33 -8.67
C LYS A 271 18.44 -5.99 -9.77
N VAL A 272 17.16 -5.86 -9.45
CA VAL A 272 16.13 -5.41 -10.40
C VAL A 272 16.52 -4.05 -10.98
N LEU A 273 16.91 -3.10 -10.12
CA LEU A 273 17.32 -1.76 -10.52
C LEU A 273 18.52 -1.78 -11.49
N ASN A 274 19.50 -2.68 -11.28
CA ASN A 274 20.73 -2.73 -12.08
C ASN A 274 20.65 -3.64 -13.32
N GLU A 275 19.79 -4.66 -13.31
CA GLU A 275 19.76 -5.71 -14.35
C GLU A 275 18.59 -5.55 -15.33
N GLU A 276 17.45 -4.99 -14.88
CA GLU A 276 16.28 -4.83 -15.75
C GLU A 276 16.51 -3.69 -16.75
N PRO A 277 16.08 -3.84 -18.00
CA PRO A 277 16.17 -2.77 -18.99
C PRO A 277 15.50 -1.49 -18.48
N LEU A 278 16.13 -0.33 -18.69
CA LEU A 278 15.61 0.97 -18.27
C LEU A 278 14.16 1.19 -18.75
N GLN A 279 13.85 0.76 -19.99
CA GLN A 279 12.50 0.88 -20.54
C GLN A 279 11.48 0.07 -19.72
N ASP A 280 11.83 -1.10 -19.22
CA ASP A 280 10.95 -1.94 -18.42
C ASP A 280 10.72 -1.34 -17.03
N GLN A 281 11.74 -0.70 -16.47
CA GLN A 281 11.65 0.04 -15.21
C GLN A 281 10.77 1.29 -15.33
N LYS A 282 10.86 2.02 -16.45
CA LYS A 282 9.96 3.14 -16.76
C LYS A 282 8.49 2.68 -16.87
N ILE A 283 8.24 1.50 -17.43
CA ILE A 283 6.90 0.91 -17.49
C ILE A 283 6.37 0.62 -16.08
N LEU A 284 7.20 0.08 -15.18
CA LEU A 284 6.80 -0.17 -13.80
C LEU A 284 6.53 1.14 -13.05
N MET A 285 7.41 2.13 -13.18
CA MET A 285 7.23 3.45 -12.55
C MET A 285 5.95 4.14 -13.03
N GLU A 286 5.66 4.10 -14.33
CA GLU A 286 4.42 4.64 -14.88
C GLU A 286 3.18 3.89 -14.35
N TRP A 287 3.28 2.57 -14.17
CA TRP A 287 2.21 1.78 -13.56
C TRP A 287 1.96 2.21 -12.10
N GLN A 288 3.01 2.37 -11.31
CA GLN A 288 2.91 2.83 -9.92
C GLN A 288 2.29 4.25 -9.85
N LEU A 289 2.63 5.13 -10.79
CA LEU A 289 2.00 6.45 -10.91
C LEU A 289 0.50 6.35 -11.26
N VAL A 290 0.08 5.39 -12.09
CA VAL A 290 -1.33 5.18 -12.48
C VAL A 290 -2.17 4.63 -11.34
N LEU A 291 -1.57 4.11 -10.28
CA LEU A 291 -2.25 3.61 -9.07
C LEU A 291 -2.65 4.72 -8.07
N LEU A 292 -2.13 5.95 -8.23
CA LEU A 292 -2.55 7.11 -7.44
C LEU A 292 -3.99 7.53 -7.77
#